data_32383560d91491f418841395c9a797b8
#
_entry.id   32383560d91491f418841395c9a797b8
#
_cell.length_a   1.000
_cell.length_b   1.000
_cell.length_c   1.000
_cell.angle_alpha   90.00
_cell.angle_beta   90.00
_cell.angle_gamma   90.00
#
_symmetry.space_group_name_H-M   'P 1'
#
loop_
_entity.id
_entity.type
_entity.pdbx_description
1 polymer ?
#
loop_
_entity_poly.entity_id
_entity_poly.type
_entity_poly.pdbx_seq_one_letter_code
_entity_poly.pdbx_strand_id
1 'polypeptide(L)'
;SAASDVYKRQRLGMDYVDILQIHRWDYNTPIEETLEALNDVVKAGKARYIGTSSMHASQFAQALELQKQHGWAQFVSMQDHYNLIYREEEREMLPLCYQEGVAVIPWSPLARGRLTRPWGETTARLVSDEVGKNLYKESDENDAQIAERLTGVSEELGATRAQVALAWLLSKPGIAAPIIGTSREEQLDELLNAVDITLKPEQIAELETPYKPHPVVGFK
;
A
#
# COMPACT_ATOMS: atom_id res chain seq x y z
N SER A 1 -13.27 -1.76 15.83
CA SER A 1 -14.46 -1.80 16.69
C SER A 1 -15.24 -0.49 16.54
N ALA A 2 -16.56 -0.51 16.75
CA ALA A 2 -17.43 0.67 16.67
C ALA A 2 -16.91 1.86 17.53
N ALA A 3 -16.30 1.58 18.68
CA ALA A 3 -15.68 2.61 19.52
C ALA A 3 -14.48 3.32 18.85
N SER A 4 -13.68 2.58 18.08
CA SER A 4 -12.57 3.16 17.30
C SER A 4 -13.07 4.11 16.21
N ASP A 5 -14.18 3.79 15.56
CA ASP A 5 -14.73 4.60 14.45
C ASP A 5 -15.41 5.88 14.95
N VAL A 6 -16.10 5.81 16.09
CA VAL A 6 -16.65 7.00 16.77
C VAL A 6 -15.51 7.94 17.16
N TYR A 7 -14.43 7.43 17.74
CA TYR A 7 -13.27 8.24 18.14
C TYR A 7 -12.58 8.93 16.95
N LYS A 8 -12.38 8.22 15.84
CA LYS A 8 -11.77 8.80 14.62
C LYS A 8 -12.62 9.92 14.03
N ARG A 9 -13.92 9.73 13.89
CA ARG A 9 -14.84 10.77 13.39
C ARG A 9 -14.87 12.00 14.29
N GLN A 10 -14.91 11.81 15.61
CA GLN A 10 -14.85 12.92 16.56
C GLN A 10 -13.57 13.74 16.41
N ARG A 11 -12.41 13.10 16.20
CA ARG A 11 -11.15 13.81 15.98
C ARG A 11 -11.09 14.54 14.64
N LEU A 12 -11.74 14.03 13.62
CA LEU A 12 -11.84 14.68 12.31
C LEU A 12 -12.86 15.82 12.29
N GLY A 13 -13.76 15.88 13.28
CA GLY A 13 -14.83 16.87 13.32
C GLY A 13 -15.84 16.73 12.16
N MET A 14 -16.04 15.49 11.68
CA MET A 14 -16.86 15.20 10.49
C MET A 14 -18.01 14.25 10.84
N ASP A 15 -19.15 14.44 10.21
CA ASP A 15 -20.31 13.57 10.35
C ASP A 15 -20.21 12.31 9.48
N TYR A 16 -19.43 12.36 8.40
CA TYR A 16 -19.15 11.25 7.49
C TYR A 16 -17.68 11.20 7.11
N VAL A 17 -17.27 10.11 6.48
CA VAL A 17 -15.95 9.96 5.84
C VAL A 17 -16.14 9.62 4.37
N ASP A 18 -15.18 10.02 3.52
CA ASP A 18 -15.26 9.68 2.09
C ASP A 18 -15.03 8.19 1.87
N ILE A 19 -14.01 7.61 2.50
CA ILE A 19 -13.73 6.17 2.44
C ILE A 19 -13.62 5.63 3.86
N LEU A 20 -14.45 4.64 4.19
CA LEU A 20 -14.28 3.80 5.38
C LEU A 20 -13.54 2.53 4.97
N GLN A 21 -12.36 2.32 5.58
CA GLN A 21 -11.49 1.22 5.20
C GLN A 21 -11.35 0.20 6.32
N ILE A 22 -11.66 -1.08 6.04
CA ILE A 22 -11.34 -2.17 6.96
C ILE A 22 -9.85 -2.47 6.92
N HIS A 23 -9.28 -2.81 8.09
CA HIS A 23 -7.83 -2.95 8.23
C HIS A 23 -7.31 -4.33 7.86
N ARG A 24 -8.09 -5.39 8.17
CA ARG A 24 -7.68 -6.79 7.97
C ARG A 24 -8.92 -7.68 7.80
N TRP A 25 -8.70 -8.85 7.21
CA TRP A 25 -9.68 -9.92 7.23
C TRP A 25 -9.88 -10.41 8.67
N ASP A 26 -11.15 -10.56 9.09
CA ASP A 26 -11.49 -11.13 10.38
C ASP A 26 -11.88 -12.60 10.19
N TYR A 27 -11.06 -13.50 10.75
CA TYR A 27 -11.29 -14.94 10.67
C TYR A 27 -12.36 -15.45 11.65
N ASN A 28 -12.83 -14.61 12.56
CA ASN A 28 -13.81 -14.98 13.58
C ASN A 28 -15.23 -14.49 13.24
N THR A 29 -15.38 -13.66 12.22
CA THR A 29 -16.67 -13.11 11.76
C THR A 29 -16.94 -13.59 10.33
N PRO A 30 -18.13 -14.14 10.03
CA PRO A 30 -18.51 -14.42 8.65
C PRO A 30 -18.40 -13.18 7.78
N ILE A 31 -17.84 -13.33 6.59
CA ILE A 31 -17.57 -12.18 5.70
C ILE A 31 -18.87 -11.47 5.32
N GLU A 32 -19.97 -12.19 5.18
CA GLU A 32 -21.30 -11.65 4.86
C GLU A 32 -21.74 -10.62 5.91
N GLU A 33 -21.57 -10.92 7.21
CA GLU A 33 -21.92 -9.98 8.29
C GLU A 33 -21.08 -8.68 8.21
N THR A 34 -19.80 -8.81 7.90
CA THR A 34 -18.92 -7.66 7.72
C THR A 34 -19.35 -6.81 6.53
N LEU A 35 -19.67 -7.44 5.39
CA LEU A 35 -20.06 -6.73 4.18
C LEU A 35 -21.44 -6.06 4.31
N GLU A 36 -22.39 -6.73 4.97
CA GLU A 36 -23.71 -6.15 5.26
C GLU A 36 -23.58 -4.92 6.17
N ALA A 37 -22.79 -5.02 7.24
CA ALA A 37 -22.54 -3.90 8.14
C ALA A 37 -21.88 -2.70 7.44
N LEU A 38 -20.93 -2.95 6.52
CA LEU A 38 -20.31 -1.91 5.71
C LEU A 38 -21.31 -1.25 4.75
N ASN A 39 -22.17 -2.05 4.12
CA ASN A 39 -23.25 -1.55 3.28
C ASN A 39 -24.23 -0.66 4.06
N ASP A 40 -24.58 -1.05 5.29
CA ASP A 40 -25.46 -0.25 6.15
C ASP A 40 -24.82 1.08 6.58
N VAL A 41 -23.50 1.09 6.78
CA VAL A 41 -22.74 2.34 7.05
C VAL A 41 -22.82 3.29 5.85
N VAL A 42 -22.71 2.75 4.62
CA VAL A 42 -22.87 3.56 3.38
C VAL A 42 -24.32 4.06 3.25
N LYS A 43 -25.32 3.18 3.41
CA LYS A 43 -26.75 3.54 3.34
C LYS A 43 -27.14 4.59 4.39
N ALA A 44 -26.53 4.55 5.57
CA ALA A 44 -26.72 5.52 6.62
C ALA A 44 -26.01 6.86 6.36
N GLY A 45 -25.28 7.01 5.25
CA GLY A 45 -24.54 8.23 4.88
C GLY A 45 -23.33 8.52 5.78
N LYS A 46 -22.85 7.54 6.56
CA LYS A 46 -21.68 7.69 7.44
C LYS A 46 -20.36 7.48 6.70
N ALA A 47 -20.38 6.82 5.56
CA ALA A 47 -19.30 6.74 4.61
C ALA A 47 -19.87 6.86 3.19
N ARG A 48 -19.12 7.50 2.28
CA ARG A 48 -19.51 7.55 0.87
C ARG A 48 -19.12 6.27 0.14
N TYR A 49 -17.94 5.76 0.44
CA TYR A 49 -17.36 4.56 -0.14
C TYR A 49 -16.75 3.69 0.95
N ILE A 50 -16.50 2.44 0.59
CA ILE A 50 -15.77 1.50 1.43
C ILE A 50 -14.50 1.03 0.73
N GLY A 51 -13.46 0.79 1.52
CA GLY A 51 -12.20 0.22 1.08
C GLY A 51 -11.77 -0.94 1.96
N THR A 52 -10.77 -1.65 1.53
CA THR A 52 -10.18 -2.76 2.28
C THR A 52 -8.66 -2.68 2.30
N SER A 53 -8.01 -3.53 3.08
CA SER A 53 -6.55 -3.60 3.20
C SER A 53 -6.11 -5.05 3.25
N SER A 54 -4.85 -5.28 3.09
CA SER A 54 -4.11 -6.54 2.99
C SER A 54 -4.86 -7.80 3.41
N MET A 55 -5.17 -8.65 2.45
CA MET A 55 -5.78 -9.97 2.58
C MET A 55 -5.37 -10.84 1.39
N HIS A 56 -5.68 -12.12 1.41
CA HIS A 56 -5.45 -12.98 0.23
C HIS A 56 -6.37 -12.59 -0.94
N ALA A 57 -5.87 -12.68 -2.16
CA ALA A 57 -6.66 -12.38 -3.36
C ALA A 57 -7.94 -13.23 -3.45
N SER A 58 -7.90 -14.48 -3.00
CA SER A 58 -9.09 -15.35 -2.93
C SER A 58 -10.15 -14.83 -1.95
N GLN A 59 -9.74 -14.27 -0.81
CA GLN A 59 -10.64 -13.64 0.15
C GLN A 59 -11.27 -12.38 -0.41
N PHE A 60 -10.46 -11.57 -1.10
CA PHE A 60 -10.95 -10.36 -1.75
C PHE A 60 -11.93 -10.68 -2.89
N ALA A 61 -11.62 -11.66 -3.74
CA ALA A 61 -12.53 -12.12 -4.80
C ALA A 61 -13.86 -12.61 -4.24
N GLN A 62 -13.85 -13.40 -3.13
CA GLN A 62 -15.04 -13.83 -2.44
C GLN A 62 -15.88 -12.64 -1.95
N ALA A 63 -15.24 -11.65 -1.33
CA ALA A 63 -15.94 -10.46 -0.83
C ALA A 63 -16.60 -9.66 -1.97
N LEU A 64 -15.90 -9.44 -3.08
CA LEU A 64 -16.43 -8.73 -4.25
C LEU A 64 -17.62 -9.47 -4.87
N GLU A 65 -17.55 -10.79 -4.98
CA GLU A 65 -18.64 -11.61 -5.50
C GLU A 65 -19.90 -11.53 -4.62
N LEU A 66 -19.74 -11.63 -3.29
CA LEU A 66 -20.84 -11.47 -2.34
C LEU A 66 -21.48 -10.09 -2.42
N GLN A 67 -20.66 -9.03 -2.53
CA GLN A 67 -21.18 -7.67 -2.70
C GLN A 67 -22.02 -7.54 -3.98
N LYS A 68 -21.60 -8.15 -5.10
CA LYS A 68 -22.34 -8.17 -6.35
C LYS A 68 -23.65 -8.95 -6.22
N GLN A 69 -23.61 -10.15 -5.63
CA GLN A 69 -24.79 -11.02 -5.46
C GLN A 69 -25.88 -10.38 -4.61
N HIS A 70 -25.51 -9.68 -3.55
CA HIS A 70 -26.44 -9.03 -2.64
C HIS A 70 -26.80 -7.58 -3.03
N GLY A 71 -26.16 -7.01 -4.05
CA GLY A 71 -26.35 -5.60 -4.43
C GLY A 71 -25.84 -4.62 -3.35
N TRP A 72 -24.84 -5.04 -2.57
CA TRP A 72 -24.22 -4.22 -1.54
C TRP A 72 -23.20 -3.21 -2.12
N ALA A 73 -22.86 -2.21 -1.32
CA ALA A 73 -21.79 -1.28 -1.64
C ALA A 73 -20.50 -2.05 -1.91
N GLN A 74 -19.82 -1.74 -3.02
CA GLN A 74 -18.60 -2.41 -3.42
C GLN A 74 -17.35 -1.69 -2.89
N PHE A 75 -16.29 -2.44 -2.65
CA PHE A 75 -14.98 -1.87 -2.34
C PHE A 75 -14.45 -1.06 -3.54
N VAL A 76 -14.03 0.17 -3.29
CA VAL A 76 -13.43 1.05 -4.30
C VAL A 76 -11.91 1.14 -4.20
N SER A 77 -11.34 0.70 -3.07
CA SER A 77 -9.89 0.75 -2.83
C SER A 77 -9.38 -0.47 -2.07
N MET A 78 -8.14 -0.86 -2.41
CA MET A 78 -7.33 -1.85 -1.72
C MET A 78 -6.06 -1.19 -1.21
N GLN A 79 -5.76 -1.32 0.09
CA GLN A 79 -4.54 -0.81 0.71
C GLN A 79 -3.56 -1.93 1.00
N ASP A 80 -2.64 -2.16 0.07
CA ASP A 80 -1.70 -3.28 0.11
C ASP A 80 -0.30 -2.88 0.58
N HIS A 81 0.48 -3.90 1.01
CA HIS A 81 1.92 -3.78 1.17
C HIS A 81 2.58 -3.91 -0.20
N TYR A 82 2.98 -2.78 -0.79
CA TYR A 82 3.60 -2.82 -2.11
C TYR A 82 4.67 -1.73 -2.24
N ASN A 83 5.87 -2.13 -2.63
CA ASN A 83 7.00 -1.25 -2.89
C ASN A 83 8.08 -2.01 -3.68
N LEU A 84 9.17 -1.33 -4.01
CA LEU A 84 10.21 -1.85 -4.89
C LEU A 84 10.90 -3.14 -4.38
N ILE A 85 10.98 -3.32 -3.06
CA ILE A 85 11.56 -4.52 -2.42
C ILE A 85 10.51 -5.52 -1.91
N TYR A 86 9.22 -5.26 -2.09
CA TYR A 86 8.14 -6.21 -1.80
C TYR A 86 7.07 -6.12 -2.89
N ARG A 87 7.03 -7.10 -3.79
CA ARG A 87 6.21 -7.09 -5.00
C ARG A 87 5.27 -8.30 -5.12
N GLU A 88 5.00 -8.98 -4.00
CA GLU A 88 4.18 -10.21 -4.03
C GLU A 88 2.74 -9.97 -4.46
N GLU A 89 2.23 -8.76 -4.29
CA GLU A 89 0.88 -8.38 -4.73
C GLU A 89 0.73 -8.35 -6.26
N GLU A 90 1.84 -8.28 -7.02
CA GLU A 90 1.82 -8.37 -8.48
C GLU A 90 1.35 -9.73 -9.02
N ARG A 91 1.37 -10.79 -8.19
CA ARG A 91 0.99 -12.13 -8.59
C ARG A 91 -0.51 -12.28 -8.81
N GLU A 92 -1.32 -11.78 -7.88
CA GLU A 92 -2.76 -12.01 -7.88
C GLU A 92 -3.56 -10.76 -7.52
N MET A 93 -3.20 -10.03 -6.45
CA MET A 93 -4.02 -8.94 -5.93
C MET A 93 -4.09 -7.75 -6.88
N LEU A 94 -2.96 -7.27 -7.39
CA LEU A 94 -2.95 -6.14 -8.34
C LEU A 94 -3.71 -6.46 -9.63
N PRO A 95 -3.50 -7.63 -10.30
CA PRO A 95 -4.33 -8.04 -11.43
C PRO A 95 -5.82 -8.09 -11.11
N LEU A 96 -6.22 -8.63 -9.95
CA LEU A 96 -7.61 -8.68 -9.52
C LEU A 96 -8.19 -7.27 -9.32
N CYS A 97 -7.47 -6.40 -8.61
CA CYS A 97 -7.89 -5.02 -8.42
C CYS A 97 -8.09 -4.29 -9.76
N TYR A 98 -7.17 -4.48 -10.69
CA TYR A 98 -7.24 -3.88 -12.02
C TYR A 98 -8.47 -4.37 -12.81
N GLN A 99 -8.74 -5.68 -12.79
CA GLN A 99 -9.90 -6.28 -13.46
C GLN A 99 -11.23 -5.79 -12.88
N GLU A 100 -11.29 -5.63 -11.57
CA GLU A 100 -12.49 -5.22 -10.84
C GLU A 100 -12.65 -3.69 -10.73
N GLY A 101 -11.71 -2.90 -11.29
CA GLY A 101 -11.75 -1.44 -11.24
C GLY A 101 -11.54 -0.88 -9.83
N VAL A 102 -10.86 -1.62 -8.96
CA VAL A 102 -10.53 -1.23 -7.59
C VAL A 102 -9.18 -0.52 -7.57
N ALA A 103 -9.15 0.70 -7.03
CA ALA A 103 -7.94 1.50 -6.93
C ALA A 103 -7.00 0.94 -5.85
N VAL A 104 -5.71 0.88 -6.13
CA VAL A 104 -4.71 0.44 -5.15
C VAL A 104 -4.02 1.64 -4.52
N ILE A 105 -3.96 1.66 -3.17
CA ILE A 105 -3.35 2.73 -2.35
C ILE A 105 -2.29 2.13 -1.41
N PRO A 106 -1.08 1.85 -1.90
CA PRO A 106 -0.09 1.07 -1.16
C PRO A 106 0.38 1.72 0.13
N TRP A 107 0.52 0.90 1.19
CA TRP A 107 1.21 1.29 2.41
C TRP A 107 2.68 0.87 2.39
N SER A 108 3.52 1.58 3.17
CA SER A 108 4.98 1.43 3.18
C SER A 108 5.64 1.53 1.80
N PRO A 109 5.30 2.53 0.97
CA PRO A 109 5.84 2.67 -0.38
C PRO A 109 7.37 2.84 -0.41
N LEU A 110 7.94 3.34 0.67
CA LEU A 110 9.39 3.53 0.87
C LEU A 110 10.01 2.46 1.77
N ALA A 111 9.36 1.30 1.91
CA ALA A 111 9.82 0.17 2.72
C ALA A 111 10.27 0.62 4.13
N ARG A 112 9.47 1.47 4.79
CA ARG A 112 9.72 2.02 6.13
C ARG A 112 11.05 2.78 6.24
N GLY A 113 11.51 3.36 5.12
CA GLY A 113 12.73 4.16 5.02
C GLY A 113 13.95 3.41 4.48
N ARG A 114 13.84 2.10 4.15
CA ARG A 114 14.93 1.32 3.55
C ARG A 114 15.27 1.81 2.13
N LEU A 115 14.31 2.33 1.40
CA LEU A 115 14.48 2.86 0.05
C LEU A 115 14.85 4.37 0.02
N THR A 116 15.06 4.99 1.16
CA THR A 116 15.35 6.46 1.21
C THR A 116 16.84 6.79 1.40
N ARG A 117 17.68 5.80 1.67
CA ARG A 117 19.10 5.96 1.99
C ARG A 117 19.94 4.79 1.47
N PRO A 118 21.28 4.88 1.49
CA PRO A 118 22.15 3.77 1.17
C PRO A 118 21.82 2.53 2.01
N TRP A 119 21.92 1.34 1.40
CA TRP A 119 21.66 0.10 2.10
C TRP A 119 22.66 -0.09 3.25
N GLY A 120 22.16 -0.56 4.39
CA GLY A 120 22.99 -0.74 5.60
C GLY A 120 23.07 0.48 6.52
N GLU A 121 22.67 1.66 6.08
CA GLU A 121 22.56 2.81 6.98
C GLU A 121 21.39 2.61 7.96
N THR A 122 21.69 2.77 9.25
CA THR A 122 20.70 2.61 10.31
C THR A 122 20.28 3.95 10.89
N THR A 123 19.03 4.02 11.34
CA THR A 123 18.51 5.16 12.12
C THR A 123 17.87 4.65 13.40
N ALA A 124 17.70 5.52 14.39
CA ALA A 124 17.00 5.19 15.62
C ALA A 124 15.61 4.59 15.34
N ARG A 125 14.91 5.09 14.31
CA ARG A 125 13.61 4.57 13.88
C ARG A 125 13.72 3.14 13.32
N LEU A 126 14.69 2.85 12.45
CA LEU A 126 14.88 1.49 11.90
C LEU A 126 15.28 0.49 12.98
N VAL A 127 16.10 0.91 13.95
CA VAL A 127 16.52 0.06 15.08
C VAL A 127 15.33 -0.29 15.98
N SER A 128 14.38 0.63 16.19
CA SER A 128 13.20 0.41 17.04
C SER A 128 12.00 -0.18 16.31
N ASP A 129 12.05 -0.32 14.98
CA ASP A 129 10.91 -0.76 14.14
C ASP A 129 10.83 -2.29 14.06
N GLU A 130 10.22 -2.92 15.06
CA GLU A 130 10.01 -4.38 15.10
C GLU A 130 9.13 -4.88 13.93
N VAL A 131 8.15 -4.08 13.49
CA VAL A 131 7.30 -4.43 12.33
C VAL A 131 8.15 -4.48 11.06
N GLY A 132 8.98 -3.47 10.82
CA GLY A 132 9.88 -3.44 9.67
C GLY A 132 10.89 -4.58 9.67
N LYS A 133 11.44 -4.94 10.83
CA LYS A 133 12.32 -6.09 10.97
C LYS A 133 11.64 -7.39 10.55
N ASN A 134 10.39 -7.60 10.96
CA ASN A 134 9.64 -8.81 10.61
C ASN A 134 9.24 -8.86 9.14
N LEU A 135 8.89 -7.71 8.53
CA LEU A 135 8.48 -7.63 7.13
C LEU A 135 9.62 -7.92 6.14
N TYR A 136 10.86 -7.55 6.46
CA TYR A 136 12.01 -7.59 5.55
C TYR A 136 13.14 -8.52 6.04
N LYS A 137 12.82 -9.51 6.87
CA LYS A 137 13.81 -10.37 7.57
C LYS A 137 14.57 -11.32 6.64
N GLU A 138 13.93 -11.77 5.55
CA GLU A 138 14.42 -12.93 4.77
C GLU A 138 15.01 -12.55 3.41
N SER A 139 15.17 -11.26 3.10
CA SER A 139 15.50 -10.79 1.74
C SER A 139 16.70 -9.85 1.65
N ASP A 140 17.48 -9.73 2.70
CA ASP A 140 18.48 -8.68 2.89
C ASP A 140 19.48 -8.53 1.72
N GLU A 141 20.01 -9.64 1.18
CA GLU A 141 20.93 -9.61 0.03
C GLU A 141 20.25 -9.15 -1.27
N ASN A 142 19.01 -9.57 -1.50
CA ASN A 142 18.25 -9.17 -2.67
C ASN A 142 17.81 -7.72 -2.58
N ASP A 143 17.35 -7.31 -1.41
CA ASP A 143 16.94 -5.93 -1.16
C ASP A 143 18.12 -4.96 -1.31
N ALA A 144 19.34 -5.38 -0.93
CA ALA A 144 20.57 -4.62 -1.13
C ALA A 144 20.85 -4.36 -2.62
N GLN A 145 20.70 -5.38 -3.47
CA GLN A 145 20.90 -5.25 -4.92
C GLN A 145 19.88 -4.28 -5.53
N ILE A 146 18.61 -4.36 -5.12
CA ILE A 146 17.56 -3.43 -5.58
C ILE A 146 17.88 -1.99 -5.13
N ALA A 147 18.30 -1.81 -3.88
CA ALA A 147 18.67 -0.51 -3.36
C ALA A 147 19.91 0.11 -4.06
N GLU A 148 20.83 -0.74 -4.51
CA GLU A 148 21.98 -0.31 -5.33
C GLU A 148 21.52 0.18 -6.72
N ARG A 149 20.62 -0.58 -7.40
CA ARG A 149 20.04 -0.12 -8.66
C ARG A 149 19.25 1.16 -8.51
N LEU A 150 18.48 1.28 -7.43
CA LEU A 150 17.76 2.50 -7.11
C LEU A 150 18.72 3.70 -6.95
N THR A 151 19.89 3.48 -6.36
CA THR A 151 20.94 4.52 -6.27
C THR A 151 21.39 4.97 -7.64
N GLY A 152 21.77 4.04 -8.52
CA GLY A 152 22.24 4.36 -9.88
C GLY A 152 21.20 5.14 -10.69
N VAL A 153 19.94 4.69 -10.70
CA VAL A 153 18.85 5.39 -11.41
C VAL A 153 18.58 6.77 -10.80
N SER A 154 18.71 6.91 -9.47
CA SER A 154 18.53 8.20 -8.79
C SER A 154 19.61 9.20 -9.16
N GLU A 155 20.85 8.77 -9.25
CA GLU A 155 21.99 9.59 -9.70
C GLU A 155 21.83 10.02 -11.16
N GLU A 156 21.44 9.10 -12.06
CA GLU A 156 21.16 9.42 -13.46
C GLU A 156 20.10 10.49 -13.63
N LEU A 157 19.05 10.44 -12.82
CA LEU A 157 17.92 11.38 -12.88
C LEU A 157 18.14 12.68 -12.09
N GLY A 158 19.20 12.74 -11.26
CA GLY A 158 19.39 13.85 -10.33
C GLY A 158 18.26 13.97 -9.29
N ALA A 159 17.62 12.85 -8.95
CA ALA A 159 16.50 12.77 -8.02
C ALA A 159 16.89 11.98 -6.77
N THR A 160 16.12 12.13 -5.68
CA THR A 160 16.37 11.31 -4.49
C THR A 160 15.86 9.87 -4.67
N ARG A 161 16.44 8.91 -3.93
CA ARG A 161 15.97 7.52 -3.93
C ARG A 161 14.49 7.41 -3.59
N ALA A 162 14.02 8.22 -2.65
CA ALA A 162 12.63 8.26 -2.26
C ALA A 162 11.72 8.67 -3.42
N GLN A 163 12.11 9.71 -4.17
CA GLN A 163 11.36 10.17 -5.33
C GLN A 163 11.32 9.12 -6.44
N VAL A 164 12.46 8.48 -6.75
CA VAL A 164 12.52 7.44 -7.79
C VAL A 164 11.71 6.20 -7.38
N ALA A 165 11.77 5.78 -6.12
CA ALA A 165 10.97 4.66 -5.62
C ALA A 165 9.46 4.95 -5.69
N LEU A 166 9.03 6.18 -5.39
CA LEU A 166 7.64 6.60 -5.53
C LEU A 166 7.21 6.72 -7.00
N ALA A 167 8.07 7.28 -7.87
CA ALA A 167 7.81 7.37 -9.31
C ALA A 167 7.66 5.98 -9.94
N TRP A 168 8.49 5.01 -9.54
CA TRP A 168 8.34 3.62 -9.94
C TRP A 168 6.98 3.06 -9.52
N LEU A 169 6.58 3.27 -8.27
CA LEU A 169 5.29 2.79 -7.76
C LEU A 169 4.13 3.42 -8.53
N LEU A 170 4.17 4.73 -8.77
CA LEU A 170 3.15 5.47 -9.52
C LEU A 170 3.09 5.08 -10.99
N SER A 171 4.16 4.49 -11.55
CA SER A 171 4.16 3.99 -12.94
C SER A 171 3.37 2.69 -13.12
N LYS A 172 2.97 2.03 -12.02
CA LYS A 172 2.26 0.74 -12.09
C LYS A 172 0.77 0.92 -12.35
N PRO A 173 0.19 0.12 -13.25
CA PRO A 173 -1.24 0.15 -13.52
C PRO A 173 -2.09 -0.07 -12.26
N GLY A 174 -3.13 0.73 -12.06
CA GLY A 174 -4.07 0.59 -10.95
C GLY A 174 -3.60 1.22 -9.63
N ILE A 175 -2.35 1.67 -9.52
CA ILE A 175 -1.89 2.44 -8.36
C ILE A 175 -2.46 3.86 -8.45
N ALA A 176 -3.32 4.21 -7.49
CA ALA A 176 -3.96 5.52 -7.45
C ALA A 176 -3.18 6.54 -6.61
N ALA A 177 -2.74 6.14 -5.40
CA ALA A 177 -2.02 7.02 -4.50
C ALA A 177 -1.26 6.20 -3.42
N PRO A 178 0.07 6.27 -3.33
CA PRO A 178 0.81 5.66 -2.23
C PRO A 178 0.60 6.44 -0.94
N ILE A 179 0.54 5.72 0.19
CA ILE A 179 0.41 6.33 1.52
C ILE A 179 1.80 6.61 2.07
N ILE A 180 2.17 7.88 2.08
CA ILE A 180 3.45 8.35 2.63
C ILE A 180 3.27 8.88 4.05
N GLY A 181 4.34 8.84 4.84
CA GLY A 181 4.40 9.45 6.17
C GLY A 181 5.73 10.15 6.36
N THR A 182 5.68 11.40 6.78
CA THR A 182 6.83 12.22 7.05
C THR A 182 6.77 12.79 8.46
N SER A 183 7.91 13.20 9.00
CA SER A 183 8.01 13.90 10.29
C SER A 183 8.34 15.38 10.15
N ARG A 184 8.65 15.85 8.93
CA ARG A 184 9.01 17.22 8.61
C ARG A 184 8.35 17.65 7.31
N GLU A 185 7.97 18.92 7.21
CA GLU A 185 7.28 19.49 6.05
C GLU A 185 8.15 19.44 4.79
N GLU A 186 9.44 19.75 4.90
CA GLU A 186 10.37 19.72 3.78
C GLU A 186 10.49 18.33 3.14
N GLN A 187 10.32 17.26 3.94
CA GLN A 187 10.27 15.88 3.42
C GLN A 187 9.00 15.63 2.62
N LEU A 188 7.90 16.24 3.01
CA LEU A 188 6.65 16.11 2.25
C LEU A 188 6.80 16.74 0.87
N ASP A 189 7.31 17.97 0.81
CA ASP A 189 7.53 18.68 -0.45
C ASP A 189 8.48 17.92 -1.36
N GLU A 190 9.57 17.37 -0.81
CA GLU A 190 10.48 16.49 -1.55
C GLU A 190 9.75 15.30 -2.17
N LEU A 191 8.93 14.58 -1.40
CA LEU A 191 8.24 13.39 -1.87
C LEU A 191 7.14 13.70 -2.89
N LEU A 192 6.48 14.85 -2.79
CA LEU A 192 5.44 15.27 -3.75
C LEU A 192 6.02 15.46 -5.15
N ASN A 193 7.26 15.88 -5.28
CA ASN A 193 7.93 16.04 -6.58
C ASN A 193 8.10 14.69 -7.33
N ALA A 194 7.88 13.55 -6.69
CA ALA A 194 7.91 12.24 -7.35
C ALA A 194 6.86 12.11 -8.46
N VAL A 195 5.75 12.86 -8.40
CA VAL A 195 4.68 12.81 -9.42
C VAL A 195 5.12 13.38 -10.77
N ASP A 196 6.16 14.21 -10.77
CA ASP A 196 6.70 14.83 -11.99
C ASP A 196 7.80 13.99 -12.65
N ILE A 197 8.22 12.89 -12.01
CA ILE A 197 9.26 12.01 -12.52
C ILE A 197 8.62 10.90 -13.38
N THR A 198 9.01 10.86 -14.64
CA THR A 198 8.64 9.77 -15.55
C THR A 198 9.85 8.87 -15.81
N LEU A 199 9.75 7.62 -15.38
CA LEU A 199 10.80 6.62 -15.61
C LEU A 199 10.70 6.06 -17.03
N LYS A 200 11.86 5.88 -17.68
CA LYS A 200 11.95 5.18 -18.96
C LYS A 200 11.78 3.67 -18.75
N PRO A 201 11.34 2.91 -19.78
CA PRO A 201 11.23 1.45 -19.69
C PRO A 201 12.53 0.75 -19.24
N GLU A 202 13.68 1.25 -19.68
CA GLU A 202 15.00 0.70 -19.31
C GLU A 202 15.31 0.90 -17.83
N GLN A 203 14.96 2.06 -17.27
CA GLN A 203 15.13 2.38 -15.85
C GLN A 203 14.20 1.53 -14.99
N ILE A 204 12.94 1.33 -15.42
CA ILE A 204 12.01 0.41 -14.74
C ILE A 204 12.57 -1.02 -14.74
N ALA A 205 13.04 -1.51 -15.91
CA ALA A 205 13.62 -2.83 -16.02
C ALA A 205 14.87 -3.00 -15.14
N GLU A 206 15.72 -1.97 -15.04
CA GLU A 206 16.90 -1.98 -14.19
C GLU A 206 16.54 -2.11 -12.70
N LEU A 207 15.51 -1.39 -12.24
CA LEU A 207 15.01 -1.45 -10.87
C LEU A 207 14.38 -2.81 -10.54
N GLU A 208 13.74 -3.46 -11.50
CA GLU A 208 12.96 -4.68 -11.30
C GLU A 208 13.74 -5.97 -11.48
N THR A 209 14.77 -5.98 -12.35
CA THR A 209 15.53 -7.19 -12.69
C THR A 209 16.09 -7.95 -11.49
N PRO A 210 16.60 -7.30 -10.43
CA PRO A 210 17.15 -8.04 -9.29
C PRO A 210 16.09 -8.73 -8.42
N TYR A 211 14.79 -8.38 -8.56
CA TYR A 211 13.75 -8.85 -7.64
C TYR A 211 13.62 -10.36 -7.64
N LYS A 212 13.63 -10.94 -6.45
CA LYS A 212 13.32 -12.36 -6.21
C LYS A 212 12.07 -12.44 -5.33
N PRO A 213 11.18 -13.42 -5.59
CA PRO A 213 9.99 -13.61 -4.78
C PRO A 213 10.27 -13.80 -3.29
N HIS A 214 9.44 -13.21 -2.48
CA HIS A 214 9.47 -13.31 -1.02
C HIS A 214 8.33 -14.17 -0.48
N PRO A 215 8.42 -14.68 0.76
CA PRO A 215 7.25 -15.17 1.47
C PRO A 215 6.21 -14.04 1.63
N VAL A 216 4.94 -14.38 1.47
CA VAL A 216 3.84 -13.43 1.72
C VAL A 216 3.79 -13.09 3.21
N VAL A 217 3.83 -11.79 3.54
CA VAL A 217 3.84 -11.29 4.92
C VAL A 217 2.75 -10.22 5.13
N GLY A 218 2.38 -9.98 6.39
CA GLY A 218 1.49 -8.87 6.73
C GLY A 218 -0.01 -9.19 6.74
N PHE A 219 -0.42 -10.46 6.56
CA PHE A 219 -1.83 -10.88 6.52
C PHE A 219 -2.34 -11.47 7.86
N LYS A 220 -1.50 -11.54 8.87
CA LYS A 220 -1.83 -12.05 10.21
C LYS A 220 -1.86 -10.93 11.25
#